data_855fa55904e7bccf06f0019cded1854c
#
_entry.id   855fa55904e7bccf06f0019cded1854c
#
_cell.length_a   1.000
_cell.length_b   1.000
_cell.length_c   1.000
_cell.angle_alpha   90.00
_cell.angle_beta   90.00
_cell.angle_gamma   90.00
#
_symmetry.space_group_name_H-M   'P 1'
#
loop_
_entity.id
_entity.type
_entity.pdbx_description
1 polymer ?
#
loop_
_entity_poly.entity_id
_entity_poly.type
_entity_poly.pdbx_seq_one_letter_code
_entity_poly.pdbx_strand_id
1 'polypeptide(L)'
;MSTVPSRLGSVFDACRSEGRAALIGYLPTGYPDVQTSIDAMTTLVDAGADIIEVGVAYSDPGMDGPTIAAATNVALRGGVRVSDALKAVEAISSRGGSAVVMSYWNPLLHYGVDAFARDLAAAGGCGVITPDLIPDEADDWFVASDQYGLDRIFLVAPSSTPERLAMTVEASRGFVYAASTMGVTGARDAVSNAAPELVARVKAVCNIPVGVGLGVRSGAQAAEIGSYADGVIVGSALVSALESGLPAVRALAEELVAGVRQKVTEVSG
;
A
#
# COMPACT_ATOMS: atom_id res chain seq x y z
N MET A 1 -16.78 -6.72 -15.97
CA MET A 1 -15.31 -6.45 -15.85
C MET A 1 -15.04 -5.09 -16.50
N SER A 2 -14.44 -4.16 -15.76
CA SER A 2 -14.08 -2.85 -16.32
C SER A 2 -13.09 -3.01 -17.48
N THR A 3 -13.35 -2.32 -18.59
CA THR A 3 -12.45 -2.29 -19.75
C THR A 3 -11.29 -1.30 -19.60
N VAL A 4 -11.29 -0.52 -18.51
CA VAL A 4 -10.24 0.47 -18.22
C VAL A 4 -8.99 -0.27 -17.72
N PRO A 5 -7.80 -0.05 -18.31
CA PRO A 5 -6.56 -0.65 -17.82
C PRO A 5 -6.27 -0.25 -16.37
N SER A 6 -5.72 -1.19 -15.58
CA SER A 6 -5.28 -0.90 -14.22
C SER A 6 -4.10 0.06 -14.25
N ARG A 7 -4.20 1.17 -13.51
CA ARG A 7 -3.11 2.15 -13.39
C ARG A 7 -1.98 1.60 -12.54
N LEU A 8 -2.29 0.93 -11.43
CA LEU A 8 -1.27 0.27 -10.59
C LEU A 8 -0.62 -0.91 -11.32
N GLY A 9 -1.41 -1.70 -12.08
CA GLY A 9 -0.88 -2.76 -12.93
C GLY A 9 0.19 -2.26 -13.88
N SER A 10 -0.01 -1.09 -14.50
CA SER A 10 0.98 -0.47 -15.38
C SER A 10 2.29 -0.08 -14.65
N VAL A 11 2.21 0.33 -13.38
CA VAL A 11 3.41 0.61 -12.55
C VAL A 11 4.18 -0.68 -12.31
N PHE A 12 3.50 -1.76 -11.93
CA PHE A 12 4.15 -3.06 -11.73
C PHE A 12 4.77 -3.63 -13.02
N ASP A 13 4.11 -3.42 -14.16
CA ASP A 13 4.65 -3.84 -15.45
C ASP A 13 5.93 -3.07 -15.81
N ALA A 14 5.97 -1.77 -15.53
CA ALA A 14 7.19 -0.96 -15.69
C ALA A 14 8.33 -1.48 -14.78
N CYS A 15 8.06 -1.72 -13.50
CA CYS A 15 9.05 -2.27 -12.56
C CYS A 15 9.55 -3.64 -13.02
N ARG A 16 8.65 -4.51 -13.47
CA ARG A 16 8.99 -5.84 -14.00
C ARG A 16 9.88 -5.74 -15.24
N SER A 17 9.61 -4.79 -16.14
CA SER A 17 10.43 -4.58 -17.33
C SER A 17 11.85 -4.11 -17.00
N GLU A 18 12.03 -3.45 -15.86
CA GLU A 18 13.35 -3.07 -15.30
C GLU A 18 14.01 -4.19 -14.49
N GLY A 19 13.32 -5.33 -14.28
CA GLY A 19 13.83 -6.49 -13.53
C GLY A 19 13.92 -6.22 -12.02
N ARG A 20 12.96 -5.46 -11.46
CA ARG A 20 12.90 -5.08 -10.03
C ARG A 20 11.49 -5.15 -9.47
N ALA A 21 11.38 -5.16 -8.15
CA ALA A 21 10.12 -4.95 -7.46
C ALA A 21 9.72 -3.46 -7.39
N ALA A 22 8.43 -3.19 -7.21
CA ALA A 22 7.93 -1.85 -6.89
C ALA A 22 8.19 -1.52 -5.40
N LEU A 23 8.56 -0.27 -5.10
CA LEU A 23 8.55 0.26 -3.73
C LEU A 23 7.22 0.96 -3.46
N ILE A 24 6.51 0.51 -2.42
CA ILE A 24 5.23 1.08 -1.96
C ILE A 24 5.47 1.69 -0.58
N GLY A 25 5.40 3.01 -0.47
CA GLY A 25 5.64 3.73 0.78
C GLY A 25 4.33 4.16 1.43
N TYR A 26 4.07 3.70 2.67
CA TYR A 26 2.90 4.07 3.47
C TYR A 26 3.21 5.22 4.43
N LEU A 27 2.33 6.22 4.46
CA LEU A 27 2.27 7.23 5.52
C LEU A 27 0.80 7.57 5.87
N PRO A 28 0.48 7.77 7.18
CA PRO A 28 -0.85 8.21 7.59
C PRO A 28 -1.02 9.71 7.31
N THR A 29 -2.13 10.10 6.69
CA THR A 29 -2.49 11.51 6.51
C THR A 29 -2.75 12.15 7.86
N GLY A 30 -2.20 13.36 8.05
CA GLY A 30 -2.39 14.16 9.26
C GLY A 30 -1.34 13.93 10.36
N TYR A 31 -0.31 13.14 10.12
CA TYR A 31 0.78 12.94 11.07
C TYR A 31 2.10 13.59 10.60
N PRO A 32 2.77 14.42 11.42
CA PRO A 32 2.29 14.99 12.70
C PRO A 32 1.18 16.05 12.51
N ASP A 33 1.03 16.56 11.31
CA ASP A 33 -0.05 17.43 10.81
C ASP A 33 -0.31 17.16 9.32
N VAL A 34 -1.39 17.72 8.77
CA VAL A 34 -1.81 17.47 7.39
C VAL A 34 -0.75 17.91 6.38
N GLN A 35 -0.19 19.11 6.53
CA GLN A 35 0.77 19.63 5.55
C GLN A 35 2.07 18.84 5.58
N THR A 36 2.61 18.58 6.77
CA THR A 36 3.84 17.77 6.93
C THR A 36 3.67 16.36 6.38
N SER A 37 2.50 15.74 6.56
CA SER A 37 2.23 14.41 5.99
C SER A 37 2.20 14.43 4.46
N ILE A 38 1.63 15.47 3.84
CA ILE A 38 1.64 15.65 2.38
C ILE A 38 3.07 15.87 1.88
N ASP A 39 3.84 16.70 2.55
CA ASP A 39 5.24 16.97 2.20
C ASP A 39 6.11 15.70 2.31
N ALA A 40 5.85 14.87 3.32
CA ALA A 40 6.52 13.58 3.47
C ALA A 40 6.16 12.61 2.33
N MET A 41 4.88 12.48 1.99
CA MET A 41 4.42 11.62 0.88
C MET A 41 4.99 12.08 -0.46
N THR A 42 5.03 13.38 -0.73
CA THR A 42 5.65 13.92 -1.95
C THR A 42 7.18 13.77 -1.94
N THR A 43 7.81 13.78 -0.76
CA THR A 43 9.23 13.44 -0.61
C THR A 43 9.51 11.99 -1.02
N LEU A 44 8.61 11.04 -0.73
CA LEU A 44 8.75 9.65 -1.20
C LEU A 44 8.70 9.55 -2.74
N VAL A 45 7.80 10.33 -3.39
CA VAL A 45 7.74 10.40 -4.86
C VAL A 45 9.07 10.91 -5.41
N ASP A 46 9.57 12.03 -4.87
CA ASP A 46 10.83 12.65 -5.31
C ASP A 46 12.06 11.72 -5.07
N ALA A 47 11.99 10.85 -4.05
CA ALA A 47 13.02 9.85 -3.77
C ALA A 47 12.93 8.61 -4.68
N GLY A 48 11.88 8.49 -5.48
CA GLY A 48 11.70 7.42 -6.47
C GLY A 48 10.89 6.21 -6.00
N ALA A 49 10.05 6.37 -4.97
CA ALA A 49 9.02 5.36 -4.64
C ALA A 49 8.02 5.24 -5.80
N ASP A 50 7.61 4.04 -6.13
CA ASP A 50 6.76 3.75 -7.29
C ASP A 50 5.28 4.00 -6.99
N ILE A 51 4.85 3.69 -5.77
CA ILE A 51 3.47 3.85 -5.30
C ILE A 51 3.49 4.45 -3.89
N ILE A 52 2.63 5.42 -3.65
CA ILE A 52 2.42 5.99 -2.31
C ILE A 52 1.08 5.48 -1.77
N GLU A 53 1.14 4.83 -0.62
CA GLU A 53 -0.01 4.35 0.12
C GLU A 53 -0.42 5.42 1.15
N VAL A 54 -1.53 6.10 0.84
CA VAL A 54 -2.06 7.21 1.64
C VAL A 54 -3.01 6.67 2.70
N GLY A 55 -2.58 6.66 3.95
CA GLY A 55 -3.38 6.15 5.07
C GLY A 55 -4.47 7.12 5.50
N VAL A 56 -5.72 6.64 5.58
CA VAL A 56 -6.82 7.35 6.24
C VAL A 56 -6.80 7.02 7.72
N ALA A 57 -6.71 8.05 8.57
CA ALA A 57 -6.72 7.87 10.01
C ALA A 57 -8.08 7.34 10.49
N TYR A 58 -8.05 6.29 11.32
CA TYR A 58 -9.25 5.65 11.88
C TYR A 58 -9.07 5.37 13.38
N SER A 59 -10.15 5.53 14.15
CA SER A 59 -10.13 5.41 15.62
C SER A 59 -9.99 3.98 16.12
N ASP A 60 -10.46 3.00 15.32
CA ASP A 60 -10.57 1.60 15.74
C ASP A 60 -9.85 0.65 14.76
N PRO A 61 -8.51 0.84 14.56
CA PRO A 61 -7.75 0.07 13.60
C PRO A 61 -7.54 -1.37 14.11
N GLY A 62 -7.98 -2.36 13.32
CA GLY A 62 -7.84 -3.77 13.65
C GLY A 62 -6.47 -4.37 13.31
N MET A 63 -5.69 -3.72 12.45
CA MET A 63 -4.44 -4.27 11.89
C MET A 63 -3.21 -3.38 12.11
N ASP A 64 -3.37 -2.15 12.60
CA ASP A 64 -2.26 -1.22 12.76
C ASP A 64 -1.34 -1.62 13.92
N GLY A 65 -0.04 -1.65 13.66
CA GLY A 65 0.96 -1.79 14.71
C GLY A 65 1.07 -0.54 15.59
N PRO A 66 1.78 -0.62 16.72
CA PRO A 66 1.82 0.46 17.71
C PRO A 66 2.34 1.78 17.14
N THR A 67 3.32 1.77 16.25
CA THR A 67 3.86 2.97 15.59
C THR A 67 2.79 3.66 14.73
N ILE A 68 2.09 2.92 13.88
CA ILE A 68 1.05 3.46 13.02
C ILE A 68 -0.14 3.93 13.85
N ALA A 69 -0.58 3.14 14.83
CA ALA A 69 -1.67 3.51 15.73
C ALA A 69 -1.37 4.79 16.52
N ALA A 70 -0.13 4.97 17.01
CA ALA A 70 0.29 6.19 17.70
C ALA A 70 0.23 7.42 16.77
N ALA A 71 0.75 7.32 15.55
CA ALA A 71 0.71 8.38 14.54
C ALA A 71 -0.74 8.73 14.14
N THR A 72 -1.57 7.72 13.91
CA THR A 72 -3.00 7.87 13.60
C THR A 72 -3.75 8.60 14.74
N ASN A 73 -3.46 8.28 15.99
CA ASN A 73 -4.05 8.97 17.14
C ASN A 73 -3.63 10.45 17.22
N VAL A 74 -2.40 10.81 16.82
CA VAL A 74 -1.98 12.21 16.71
C VAL A 74 -2.77 12.91 15.63
N ALA A 75 -2.88 12.31 14.43
CA ALA A 75 -3.64 12.86 13.31
C ALA A 75 -5.11 13.10 13.66
N LEU A 76 -5.78 12.14 14.32
CA LEU A 76 -7.18 12.27 14.75
C LEU A 76 -7.36 13.40 15.75
N ARG A 77 -6.45 13.55 16.73
CA ARG A 77 -6.47 14.68 17.67
C ARG A 77 -6.23 16.02 16.98
N GLY A 78 -5.46 16.03 15.89
CA GLY A 78 -5.25 17.18 15.02
C GLY A 78 -6.47 17.53 14.16
N GLY A 79 -7.52 16.70 14.17
CA GLY A 79 -8.78 16.95 13.46
C GLY A 79 -8.75 16.57 11.98
N VAL A 80 -7.83 15.69 11.55
CA VAL A 80 -7.74 15.19 10.17
C VAL A 80 -9.08 14.62 9.68
N ARG A 81 -9.36 14.75 8.40
CA ARG A 81 -10.57 14.26 7.72
C ARG A 81 -10.19 13.39 6.53
N VAL A 82 -11.14 12.55 6.07
CA VAL A 82 -10.98 11.76 4.84
C VAL A 82 -10.65 12.65 3.63
N SER A 83 -11.23 13.86 3.57
CA SER A 83 -10.92 14.84 2.52
C SER A 83 -9.47 15.32 2.51
N ASP A 84 -8.75 15.22 3.62
CA ASP A 84 -7.33 15.56 3.66
C ASP A 84 -6.46 14.49 3.00
N ALA A 85 -6.90 13.21 3.08
CA ALA A 85 -6.27 12.14 2.30
C ALA A 85 -6.44 12.35 0.78
N LEU A 86 -7.59 12.87 0.34
CA LEU A 86 -7.79 13.22 -1.08
C LEU A 86 -6.86 14.37 -1.52
N LYS A 87 -6.61 15.37 -0.66
CA LYS A 87 -5.59 16.42 -0.94
C LYS A 87 -4.18 15.84 -1.05
N ALA A 88 -3.84 14.87 -0.21
CA ALA A 88 -2.56 14.17 -0.31
C ALA A 88 -2.44 13.40 -1.64
N VAL A 89 -3.49 12.71 -2.04
CA VAL A 89 -3.56 12.01 -3.35
C VAL A 89 -3.36 13.01 -4.51
N GLU A 90 -4.04 14.14 -4.48
CA GLU A 90 -3.90 15.19 -5.51
C GLU A 90 -2.47 15.74 -5.57
N ALA A 91 -1.83 15.98 -4.42
CA ALA A 91 -0.44 16.44 -4.35
C ALA A 91 0.55 15.42 -4.93
N ILE A 92 0.35 14.13 -4.64
CA ILE A 92 1.16 13.02 -5.18
C ILE A 92 0.96 12.93 -6.71
N SER A 93 -0.29 12.90 -7.16
CA SER A 93 -0.63 12.79 -8.58
C SER A 93 -0.11 13.97 -9.40
N SER A 94 -0.19 15.19 -8.85
CA SER A 94 0.34 16.42 -9.49
C SER A 94 1.86 16.39 -9.67
N ARG A 95 2.59 15.55 -8.90
CA ARG A 95 4.02 15.29 -9.07
C ARG A 95 4.33 14.11 -9.99
N GLY A 96 3.31 13.53 -10.62
CA GLY A 96 3.44 12.33 -11.46
C GLY A 96 3.57 11.03 -10.67
N GLY A 97 3.37 11.04 -9.35
CA GLY A 97 3.37 9.85 -8.51
C GLY A 97 2.06 9.07 -8.63
N SER A 98 2.11 7.77 -8.33
CA SER A 98 0.93 6.90 -8.23
C SER A 98 0.50 6.80 -6.78
N ALA A 99 -0.77 7.16 -6.47
CA ALA A 99 -1.32 7.11 -5.13
C ALA A 99 -2.42 6.06 -5.02
N VAL A 100 -2.36 5.25 -3.97
CA VAL A 100 -3.44 4.34 -3.54
C VAL A 100 -3.84 4.72 -2.11
N VAL A 101 -5.14 4.78 -1.83
CA VAL A 101 -5.61 5.06 -0.47
C VAL A 101 -5.70 3.75 0.31
N MET A 102 -5.17 3.73 1.54
CA MET A 102 -5.46 2.67 2.50
C MET A 102 -6.47 3.18 3.52
N SER A 103 -7.61 2.51 3.59
CA SER A 103 -8.67 2.84 4.53
C SER A 103 -9.41 1.60 5.02
N TYR A 104 -9.74 1.58 6.30
CA TYR A 104 -10.80 0.71 6.80
C TYR A 104 -12.13 1.08 6.13
N TRP A 105 -13.04 0.12 6.07
CA TRP A 105 -14.27 0.28 5.28
C TRP A 105 -15.24 1.31 5.88
N ASN A 106 -15.33 1.38 7.21
CA ASN A 106 -16.26 2.29 7.88
C ASN A 106 -16.07 3.78 7.53
N PRO A 107 -14.85 4.38 7.48
CA PRO A 107 -14.64 5.74 6.99
C PRO A 107 -15.19 5.99 5.58
N LEU A 108 -15.07 5.01 4.68
CA LEU A 108 -15.54 5.12 3.29
C LEU A 108 -17.07 5.03 3.22
N LEU A 109 -17.69 4.14 4.00
CA LEU A 109 -19.15 4.07 4.15
C LEU A 109 -19.70 5.40 4.66
N HIS A 110 -19.06 6.01 5.67
CA HIS A 110 -19.51 7.27 6.23
C HIS A 110 -19.34 8.45 5.27
N TYR A 111 -18.32 8.45 4.44
CA TYR A 111 -18.15 9.45 3.38
C TYR A 111 -19.18 9.28 2.24
N GLY A 112 -19.61 8.04 2.02
CA GLY A 112 -20.40 7.58 0.89
C GLY A 112 -19.51 6.97 -0.19
N VAL A 113 -19.68 5.66 -0.44
CA VAL A 113 -18.77 4.87 -1.30
C VAL A 113 -18.64 5.45 -2.71
N ASP A 114 -19.76 5.79 -3.35
CA ASP A 114 -19.76 6.41 -4.68
C ASP A 114 -19.11 7.80 -4.69
N ALA A 115 -19.45 8.64 -3.69
CA ALA A 115 -18.87 9.98 -3.57
C ALA A 115 -17.35 9.91 -3.36
N PHE A 116 -16.89 8.99 -2.50
CA PHE A 116 -15.47 8.79 -2.25
C PHE A 116 -14.73 8.31 -3.52
N ALA A 117 -15.30 7.32 -4.23
CA ALA A 117 -14.70 6.80 -5.46
C ALA A 117 -14.58 7.90 -6.54
N ARG A 118 -15.64 8.70 -6.72
CA ARG A 118 -15.64 9.86 -7.63
C ARG A 118 -14.53 10.86 -7.26
N ASP A 119 -14.47 11.24 -5.99
CA ASP A 119 -13.55 12.28 -5.52
C ASP A 119 -12.10 11.78 -5.53
N LEU A 120 -11.88 10.48 -5.22
CA LEU A 120 -10.57 9.83 -5.34
C LEU A 120 -10.08 9.80 -6.80
N ALA A 121 -10.94 9.42 -7.72
CA ALA A 121 -10.60 9.43 -9.15
C ALA A 121 -10.31 10.85 -9.65
N ALA A 122 -11.09 11.85 -9.23
CA ALA A 122 -10.87 13.27 -9.56
C ALA A 122 -9.54 13.80 -9.00
N ALA A 123 -9.12 13.37 -7.80
CA ALA A 123 -7.82 13.68 -7.22
C ALA A 123 -6.64 12.96 -7.92
N GLY A 124 -6.92 12.07 -8.86
CA GLY A 124 -5.90 11.29 -9.58
C GLY A 124 -5.47 9.99 -8.89
N GLY A 125 -6.20 9.55 -7.87
CA GLY A 125 -5.94 8.29 -7.17
C GLY A 125 -6.12 7.07 -8.05
N CYS A 126 -5.35 6.03 -7.78
CA CYS A 126 -5.33 4.81 -8.58
C CYS A 126 -6.30 3.74 -8.06
N GLY A 127 -6.57 3.70 -6.76
CA GLY A 127 -7.39 2.65 -6.15
C GLY A 127 -7.40 2.72 -4.63
N VAL A 128 -7.96 1.68 -4.01
CA VAL A 128 -8.07 1.57 -2.55
C VAL A 128 -7.62 0.19 -2.05
N ILE A 129 -6.85 0.19 -0.98
CA ILE A 129 -6.54 -0.98 -0.15
C ILE A 129 -7.55 -1.01 1.00
N THR A 130 -8.32 -2.09 1.10
CA THR A 130 -9.34 -2.27 2.13
C THR A 130 -8.97 -3.46 3.03
N PRO A 131 -8.37 -3.24 4.22
CA PRO A 131 -7.87 -4.32 5.05
C PRO A 131 -8.95 -5.17 5.72
N ASP A 132 -10.14 -4.62 5.91
CA ASP A 132 -11.27 -5.21 6.62
C ASP A 132 -12.50 -5.51 5.73
N LEU A 133 -12.42 -5.24 4.42
CA LEU A 133 -13.46 -5.57 3.47
C LEU A 133 -13.12 -6.86 2.73
N ILE A 134 -14.04 -7.82 2.73
CA ILE A 134 -13.91 -9.05 1.95
C ILE A 134 -14.76 -8.96 0.66
N PRO A 135 -14.40 -9.69 -0.40
CA PRO A 135 -15.14 -9.65 -1.66
C PRO A 135 -16.64 -9.92 -1.54
N ASP A 136 -17.04 -10.82 -0.62
CA ASP A 136 -18.46 -11.16 -0.39
C ASP A 136 -19.31 -9.98 0.10
N GLU A 137 -18.71 -8.93 0.64
CA GLU A 137 -19.38 -7.75 1.20
C GLU A 137 -19.06 -6.47 0.40
N ALA A 138 -18.42 -6.60 -0.77
CA ALA A 138 -17.86 -5.49 -1.53
C ALA A 138 -18.74 -5.02 -2.70
N ASP A 139 -20.01 -5.37 -2.80
CA ASP A 139 -20.86 -5.07 -3.96
C ASP A 139 -20.88 -3.58 -4.30
N ASP A 140 -21.10 -2.71 -3.33
CA ASP A 140 -21.08 -1.25 -3.55
C ASP A 140 -19.72 -0.76 -4.03
N TRP A 141 -18.63 -1.36 -3.52
CA TRP A 141 -17.28 -1.02 -3.93
C TRP A 141 -16.97 -1.53 -5.34
N PHE A 142 -17.46 -2.70 -5.73
CA PHE A 142 -17.33 -3.18 -7.11
C PHE A 142 -17.97 -2.22 -8.10
N VAL A 143 -19.20 -1.79 -7.82
CA VAL A 143 -19.93 -0.84 -8.67
C VAL A 143 -19.18 0.49 -8.77
N ALA A 144 -18.83 1.09 -7.65
CA ALA A 144 -18.16 2.39 -7.62
C ALA A 144 -16.76 2.35 -8.25
N SER A 145 -15.95 1.35 -7.92
CA SER A 145 -14.60 1.22 -8.46
C SER A 145 -14.58 0.96 -9.97
N ASP A 146 -15.53 0.18 -10.50
CA ASP A 146 -15.66 -0.04 -11.95
C ASP A 146 -16.14 1.22 -12.66
N GLN A 147 -17.07 1.99 -12.07
CA GLN A 147 -17.57 3.24 -12.64
C GLN A 147 -16.47 4.29 -12.79
N TYR A 148 -15.59 4.43 -11.79
CA TYR A 148 -14.55 5.45 -11.78
C TYR A 148 -13.15 4.92 -12.19
N GLY A 149 -13.05 3.66 -12.60
CA GLY A 149 -11.80 3.06 -13.09
C GLY A 149 -10.73 2.91 -12.01
N LEU A 150 -11.14 2.68 -10.76
CA LEU A 150 -10.25 2.49 -9.62
C LEU A 150 -9.86 1.03 -9.42
N ASP A 151 -8.63 0.80 -8.97
CA ASP A 151 -8.15 -0.52 -8.61
C ASP A 151 -8.63 -0.92 -7.20
N ARG A 152 -8.87 -2.23 -7.01
CA ARG A 152 -9.36 -2.84 -5.77
C ARG A 152 -8.30 -3.74 -5.20
N ILE A 153 -7.72 -3.37 -4.08
CA ILE A 153 -6.64 -4.11 -3.46
C ILE A 153 -7.17 -4.79 -2.19
N PHE A 154 -7.42 -6.09 -2.29
CA PHE A 154 -7.81 -6.90 -1.15
C PHE A 154 -6.60 -7.60 -0.52
N LEU A 155 -6.77 -8.03 0.73
CA LEU A 155 -5.75 -8.67 1.50
C LEU A 155 -5.88 -10.20 1.47
N VAL A 156 -4.73 -10.85 1.39
CA VAL A 156 -4.59 -12.30 1.64
C VAL A 156 -3.62 -12.51 2.80
N ALA A 157 -3.83 -13.58 3.55
CA ALA A 157 -3.03 -13.93 4.73
C ALA A 157 -2.59 -15.40 4.67
N PRO A 158 -1.58 -15.82 5.45
CA PRO A 158 -1.16 -17.22 5.53
C PRO A 158 -2.32 -18.18 5.88
N SER A 159 -3.28 -17.69 6.68
CA SER A 159 -4.49 -18.44 7.06
C SER A 159 -5.57 -18.53 5.99
N SER A 160 -5.44 -17.80 4.86
CA SER A 160 -6.42 -17.86 3.77
C SER A 160 -6.46 -19.27 3.18
N THR A 161 -7.67 -19.85 3.12
CA THR A 161 -7.86 -21.15 2.43
C THR A 161 -7.64 -21.00 0.92
N PRO A 162 -7.38 -22.08 0.17
CA PRO A 162 -7.22 -22.00 -1.29
C PRO A 162 -8.41 -21.34 -1.99
N GLU A 163 -9.64 -21.66 -1.56
CA GLU A 163 -10.89 -21.11 -2.12
C GLU A 163 -11.00 -19.60 -1.84
N ARG A 164 -10.72 -19.18 -0.60
CA ARG A 164 -10.69 -17.76 -0.22
C ARG A 164 -9.63 -16.98 -0.98
N LEU A 165 -8.44 -17.58 -1.13
CA LEU A 165 -7.35 -16.96 -1.86
C LEU A 165 -7.74 -16.77 -3.34
N ALA A 166 -8.28 -17.78 -4.00
CA ALA A 166 -8.70 -17.69 -5.41
C ALA A 166 -9.78 -16.59 -5.59
N MET A 167 -10.81 -16.58 -4.74
CA MET A 167 -11.87 -15.57 -4.80
C MET A 167 -11.35 -14.15 -4.55
N THR A 168 -10.48 -13.96 -3.57
CA THR A 168 -9.89 -12.65 -3.25
C THR A 168 -9.04 -12.14 -4.40
N VAL A 169 -8.26 -13.01 -5.00
CA VAL A 169 -7.42 -12.70 -6.15
C VAL A 169 -8.25 -12.32 -7.37
N GLU A 170 -9.32 -13.08 -7.67
CA GLU A 170 -10.23 -12.79 -8.78
C GLU A 170 -10.95 -11.44 -8.61
N ALA A 171 -11.31 -11.09 -7.38
CA ALA A 171 -11.95 -9.82 -7.04
C ALA A 171 -10.98 -8.63 -7.09
N SER A 172 -9.68 -8.87 -6.95
CA SER A 172 -8.65 -7.84 -6.89
C SER A 172 -8.32 -7.27 -8.27
N ARG A 173 -7.85 -6.02 -8.27
CA ARG A 173 -7.35 -5.32 -9.45
C ARG A 173 -6.19 -4.42 -9.06
N GLY A 174 -5.17 -4.34 -9.89
CA GLY A 174 -3.93 -3.64 -9.57
C GLY A 174 -2.91 -4.59 -8.96
N PHE A 175 -3.06 -4.93 -7.71
CA PHE A 175 -2.26 -5.94 -7.02
C PHE A 175 -3.03 -6.58 -5.85
N VAL A 176 -2.48 -7.65 -5.29
CA VAL A 176 -2.96 -8.27 -4.05
C VAL A 176 -2.00 -7.92 -2.92
N TYR A 177 -2.54 -7.51 -1.78
CA TYR A 177 -1.75 -7.24 -0.58
C TYR A 177 -1.56 -8.52 0.23
N ALA A 178 -0.35 -9.05 0.28
CA ALA A 178 -0.01 -10.19 1.11
C ALA A 178 0.36 -9.72 2.53
N ALA A 179 -0.57 -9.84 3.47
CA ALA A 179 -0.33 -9.61 4.88
C ALA A 179 0.37 -10.84 5.47
N SER A 180 1.67 -10.77 5.62
CA SER A 180 2.51 -11.94 5.94
C SER A 180 2.57 -12.32 7.40
N THR A 181 1.93 -11.55 8.29
CA THR A 181 1.85 -11.86 9.71
C THR A 181 0.39 -11.90 10.16
N MET A 182 0.03 -12.92 10.93
CA MET A 182 -1.21 -12.95 11.70
C MET A 182 -1.05 -12.01 12.88
N GLY A 183 -1.84 -10.93 12.93
CA GLY A 183 -1.81 -9.93 13.99
C GLY A 183 -1.31 -8.55 13.54
N VAL A 184 -1.14 -7.64 14.50
CA VAL A 184 -0.75 -6.24 14.24
C VAL A 184 0.60 -6.13 13.53
N THR A 185 0.69 -5.25 12.55
CA THR A 185 1.93 -4.92 11.87
C THR A 185 2.90 -4.27 12.84
N GLY A 186 4.13 -4.79 12.88
CA GLY A 186 5.20 -4.28 13.74
C GLY A 186 6.54 -4.72 13.21
N ALA A 187 7.56 -3.96 13.57
CA ALA A 187 8.91 -4.22 13.12
C ALA A 187 9.48 -5.51 13.73
N ARG A 188 10.01 -6.42 12.91
CA ARG A 188 10.70 -7.65 13.30
C ARG A 188 12.09 -7.72 12.70
N ASP A 189 13.02 -8.39 13.40
CA ASP A 189 14.43 -8.47 12.99
C ASP A 189 14.69 -9.58 11.95
N ALA A 190 13.72 -10.48 11.70
CA ALA A 190 13.82 -11.55 10.70
C ALA A 190 12.57 -11.66 9.84
N VAL A 191 12.75 -11.87 8.54
CA VAL A 191 11.65 -12.15 7.59
C VAL A 191 11.09 -13.55 7.89
N SER A 192 9.78 -13.65 8.05
CA SER A 192 9.11 -14.93 8.28
C SER A 192 9.04 -15.73 6.97
N ASN A 193 9.31 -17.03 7.00
CA ASN A 193 9.15 -17.93 5.85
C ASN A 193 7.70 -18.00 5.32
N ALA A 194 6.73 -17.52 6.07
CA ALA A 194 5.32 -17.49 5.65
C ALA A 194 5.04 -16.57 4.47
N ALA A 195 5.84 -15.52 4.26
CA ALA A 195 5.62 -14.59 3.17
C ALA A 195 5.98 -15.18 1.80
N PRO A 196 7.17 -15.77 1.58
CA PRO A 196 7.48 -16.45 0.32
C PRO A 196 6.45 -17.53 -0.05
N GLU A 197 6.01 -18.34 0.94
CA GLU A 197 4.99 -19.38 0.72
C GLU A 197 3.64 -18.78 0.31
N LEU A 198 3.20 -17.69 0.96
CA LEU A 198 1.96 -17.01 0.62
C LEU A 198 2.03 -16.42 -0.80
N VAL A 199 3.13 -15.76 -1.15
CA VAL A 199 3.35 -15.22 -2.49
C VAL A 199 3.32 -16.34 -3.55
N ALA A 200 3.99 -17.47 -3.29
CA ALA A 200 3.98 -18.62 -4.19
C ALA A 200 2.56 -19.17 -4.39
N ARG A 201 1.76 -19.26 -3.32
CA ARG A 201 0.35 -19.69 -3.38
C ARG A 201 -0.51 -18.74 -4.22
N VAL A 202 -0.32 -17.42 -4.10
CA VAL A 202 -1.02 -16.43 -4.93
C VAL A 202 -0.61 -16.58 -6.39
N LYS A 203 0.69 -16.61 -6.67
CA LYS A 203 1.23 -16.74 -8.04
C LYS A 203 0.87 -18.05 -8.73
N ALA A 204 0.53 -19.10 -7.96
CA ALA A 204 0.06 -20.37 -8.51
C ALA A 204 -1.36 -20.30 -9.09
N VAL A 205 -2.18 -19.35 -8.65
CA VAL A 205 -3.59 -19.20 -9.09
C VAL A 205 -3.80 -18.05 -10.07
N CYS A 206 -2.89 -17.07 -10.13
CA CYS A 206 -3.01 -15.95 -11.07
C CYS A 206 -1.69 -15.20 -11.27
N ASN A 207 -1.71 -14.27 -12.25
CA ASN A 207 -0.57 -13.40 -12.60
C ASN A 207 -0.71 -11.96 -12.04
N ILE A 208 -1.66 -11.71 -11.13
CA ILE A 208 -1.79 -10.38 -10.51
C ILE A 208 -0.54 -10.09 -9.67
N PRO A 209 0.01 -8.85 -9.70
CA PRO A 209 1.14 -8.51 -8.85
C PRO A 209 0.85 -8.72 -7.36
N VAL A 210 1.87 -9.11 -6.60
CA VAL A 210 1.76 -9.33 -5.14
C VAL A 210 2.66 -8.35 -4.40
N GLY A 211 2.06 -7.47 -3.59
CA GLY A 211 2.76 -6.59 -2.67
C GLY A 211 2.86 -7.22 -1.29
N VAL A 212 4.03 -7.16 -0.67
CA VAL A 212 4.28 -7.75 0.66
C VAL A 212 4.62 -6.67 1.68
N GLY A 213 3.87 -6.63 2.78
CA GLY A 213 4.11 -5.78 3.95
C GLY A 213 4.64 -6.59 5.14
N LEU A 214 5.90 -6.39 5.54
CA LEU A 214 6.62 -7.22 6.54
C LEU A 214 7.45 -6.44 7.54
N GLY A 215 7.16 -5.17 7.80
CA GLY A 215 7.95 -4.40 8.76
C GLY A 215 9.39 -4.15 8.28
N VAL A 216 9.57 -3.95 6.99
CA VAL A 216 10.84 -3.60 6.33
C VAL A 216 11.40 -2.30 6.90
N ARG A 217 12.70 -2.27 7.19
CA ARG A 217 13.41 -1.13 7.79
C ARG A 217 14.67 -0.71 7.04
N SER A 218 15.13 -1.51 6.09
CA SER A 218 16.39 -1.28 5.38
C SER A 218 16.31 -1.69 3.92
N GLY A 219 17.24 -1.15 3.11
CA GLY A 219 17.39 -1.53 1.72
C GLY A 219 17.70 -3.01 1.52
N ALA A 220 18.48 -3.61 2.44
CA ALA A 220 18.79 -5.05 2.37
C ALA A 220 17.51 -5.91 2.54
N GLN A 221 16.64 -5.56 3.48
CA GLN A 221 15.36 -6.25 3.65
C GLN A 221 14.42 -6.01 2.45
N ALA A 222 14.43 -4.80 1.88
CA ALA A 222 13.68 -4.50 0.67
C ALA A 222 14.15 -5.34 -0.52
N ALA A 223 15.48 -5.52 -0.68
CA ALA A 223 16.06 -6.39 -1.70
C ALA A 223 15.66 -7.86 -1.50
N GLU A 224 15.69 -8.36 -0.26
CA GLU A 224 15.28 -9.72 0.07
C GLU A 224 13.82 -9.99 -0.33
N ILE A 225 12.89 -9.12 0.07
CA ILE A 225 11.47 -9.27 -0.27
C ILE A 225 11.25 -9.10 -1.79
N GLY A 226 11.92 -8.12 -2.41
CA GLY A 226 11.87 -7.91 -3.85
C GLY A 226 12.36 -9.09 -4.69
N SER A 227 13.09 -10.04 -4.07
CA SER A 227 13.53 -11.25 -4.76
C SER A 227 12.41 -12.26 -5.06
N TYR A 228 11.28 -12.21 -4.32
CA TYR A 228 10.15 -13.13 -4.49
C TYR A 228 8.80 -12.45 -4.67
N ALA A 229 8.65 -11.18 -4.25
CA ALA A 229 7.43 -10.38 -4.39
C ALA A 229 7.55 -9.36 -5.52
N ASP A 230 6.41 -8.93 -6.08
CA ASP A 230 6.36 -7.89 -7.10
C ASP A 230 6.41 -6.48 -6.52
N GLY A 231 6.06 -6.32 -5.24
CA GLY A 231 6.11 -5.05 -4.52
C GLY A 231 6.52 -5.22 -3.06
N VAL A 232 7.25 -4.23 -2.56
CA VAL A 232 7.69 -4.14 -1.16
C VAL A 232 6.99 -2.97 -0.50
N ILE A 233 6.18 -3.25 0.55
CA ILE A 233 5.38 -2.26 1.25
C ILE A 233 6.08 -1.89 2.56
N VAL A 234 6.33 -0.59 2.75
CA VAL A 234 7.04 -0.07 3.91
C VAL A 234 6.21 1.02 4.59
N GLY A 235 5.84 0.80 5.83
CA GLY A 235 5.02 1.73 6.61
C GLY A 235 5.71 2.22 7.87
N SER A 236 5.75 1.41 8.93
CA SER A 236 6.20 1.82 10.27
C SER A 236 7.59 2.44 10.30
N ALA A 237 8.52 1.99 9.45
CA ALA A 237 9.85 2.57 9.36
C ALA A 237 9.82 4.01 8.81
N LEU A 238 8.98 4.29 7.79
CA LEU A 238 8.80 5.63 7.25
C LEU A 238 8.09 6.56 8.25
N VAL A 239 7.09 6.04 8.98
CA VAL A 239 6.43 6.79 10.07
C VAL A 239 7.45 7.16 11.15
N SER A 240 8.30 6.22 11.58
CA SER A 240 9.37 6.50 12.55
C SER A 240 10.42 7.48 12.01
N ALA A 241 10.80 7.38 10.74
CA ALA A 241 11.72 8.33 10.12
C ALA A 241 11.14 9.75 10.10
N LEU A 242 9.81 9.89 9.92
CA LEU A 242 9.14 11.19 9.92
C LEU A 242 9.24 11.91 11.27
N GLU A 243 9.40 11.21 12.40
CA GLU A 243 9.69 11.79 13.72
C GLU A 243 11.00 12.61 13.70
N SER A 244 11.95 12.20 12.86
CA SER A 244 13.23 12.90 12.65
C SER A 244 13.19 13.93 11.49
N GLY A 245 12.03 14.12 10.86
CA GLY A 245 11.78 15.10 9.81
C GLY A 245 11.98 14.59 8.38
N LEU A 246 11.64 15.45 7.40
CA LEU A 246 11.67 15.10 5.97
C LEU A 246 13.04 14.61 5.44
N PRO A 247 14.20 15.14 5.90
CA PRO A 247 15.49 14.59 5.46
C PRO A 247 15.68 13.13 5.82
N ALA A 248 15.19 12.68 6.98
CA ALA A 248 15.28 11.29 7.40
C ALA A 248 14.34 10.39 6.56
N VAL A 249 13.14 10.88 6.24
CA VAL A 249 12.21 10.19 5.32
C VAL A 249 12.86 10.01 3.95
N ARG A 250 13.46 11.06 3.39
CA ARG A 250 14.17 11.01 2.11
C ARG A 250 15.30 9.99 2.12
N ALA A 251 16.18 10.05 3.11
CA ALA A 251 17.33 9.16 3.21
C ALA A 251 16.91 7.69 3.28
N LEU A 252 15.89 7.36 4.10
CA LEU A 252 15.35 6.00 4.17
C LEU A 252 14.69 5.59 2.84
N ALA A 253 13.91 6.48 2.21
CA ALA A 253 13.28 6.18 0.93
C ALA A 253 14.31 5.88 -0.16
N GLU A 254 15.37 6.68 -0.27
CA GLU A 254 16.45 6.45 -1.23
C GLU A 254 17.19 5.11 -0.97
N GLU A 255 17.41 4.75 0.30
CA GLU A 255 17.97 3.44 0.67
C GLU A 255 17.04 2.29 0.25
N LEU A 256 15.74 2.40 0.49
CA LEU A 256 14.74 1.39 0.13
C LEU A 256 14.62 1.26 -1.40
N VAL A 257 14.59 2.39 -2.12
CA VAL A 257 14.60 2.42 -3.59
C VAL A 257 15.85 1.72 -4.15
N ALA A 258 17.01 1.99 -3.57
CA ALA A 258 18.24 1.29 -3.97
C ALA A 258 18.13 -0.23 -3.69
N GLY A 259 17.48 -0.60 -2.58
CA GLY A 259 17.27 -2.00 -2.22
C GLY A 259 16.41 -2.75 -3.24
N VAL A 260 15.22 -2.25 -3.58
CA VAL A 260 14.33 -2.92 -4.55
C VAL A 260 14.87 -2.95 -5.99
N ARG A 261 15.88 -2.11 -6.30
CA ARG A 261 16.58 -2.06 -7.59
C ARG A 261 17.79 -2.98 -7.68
N GLN A 262 18.20 -3.60 -6.57
CA GLN A 262 19.28 -4.59 -6.63
C GLN A 262 18.80 -5.80 -7.44
N LYS A 263 19.49 -6.08 -8.54
CA LYS A 263 19.26 -7.33 -9.29
C LYS A 263 19.60 -8.49 -8.37
N VAL A 264 18.69 -9.41 -8.18
CA VAL A 264 18.98 -10.68 -7.53
C VAL A 264 20.04 -11.37 -8.40
N THR A 265 21.27 -11.42 -7.93
CA THR A 265 22.28 -12.26 -8.54
C THR A 265 21.84 -13.68 -8.26
N GLU A 266 21.41 -14.41 -9.29
CA GLU A 266 21.18 -15.86 -9.18
C GLU A 266 22.43 -16.45 -8.56
N VAL A 267 22.30 -16.93 -7.32
CA VAL A 267 23.33 -17.78 -6.72
C VAL A 267 23.28 -19.07 -7.52
N SER A 268 24.14 -19.17 -8.52
CA SER A 268 24.40 -20.42 -9.24
C SER A 268 24.93 -21.41 -8.23
N GLY A 269 24.06 -22.30 -7.77
CA GLY A 269 24.38 -23.45 -6.95
C GLY A 269 24.40 -24.71 -7.80
#